data_7ad294052b0d614b79d52f7ab9f3555a
#
_entry.id   7ad294052b0d614b79d52f7ab9f3555a
#
_cell.length_a   1.000
_cell.length_b   1.000
_cell.length_c   1.000
_cell.angle_alpha   90.00
_cell.angle_beta   90.00
_cell.angle_gamma   90.00
#
_symmetry.space_group_name_H-M   'P 1'
#
loop_
_entity.id
_entity.type
_entity.pdbx_description
1 polymer ?
#
loop_
_entity_poly.entity_id
_entity_poly.type
_entity_poly.pdbx_seq_one_letter_code
_entity_poly.pdbx_strand_id
1 'polypeptide(L)'
;MQGIILNGEKKGKTVHFSNEYTYTEMLKQKYHKGDKVFVSGSGIKGVKRDTELVMLLGILIFVLVEAAGRKGILTIITVGINIMIFAVFFLKADNTSNVVAICNKIVILFAIVTLVGLNGVNKKTWAALLSTLCVLVLIMGMFDLVIRHVQELDYSTMEYLGSIDNPDDMFHAEILLSGLGAIMDVAVAIAAALGEIVKQKPDVTFLELFKSGRKIGYDIMGTMINVLLFVFGSGLIPTFLIRMNNDIRFVTIVKLYIPCELCRFLVESIGIVWTIPVSIFITTIFMKLSVKKRRKSC
;
A
#
# COMPACT_ATOMS: atom_id res chain seq x y z
N MET A 1 15.08 35.08 15.56
CA MET A 1 15.32 35.03 14.11
C MET A 1 14.55 36.13 13.41
N GLN A 2 15.03 36.59 12.25
CA GLN A 2 14.41 37.63 11.48
C GLN A 2 14.07 37.07 10.09
N GLY A 3 12.86 37.25 9.61
CA GLY A 3 12.39 36.78 8.32
C GLY A 3 11.66 37.85 7.52
N ILE A 4 11.64 37.73 6.20
CA ILE A 4 10.91 38.58 5.29
C ILE A 4 9.69 37.82 4.75
N ILE A 5 8.53 38.42 4.81
CA ILE A 5 7.30 37.83 4.26
C ILE A 5 7.36 37.85 2.72
N LEU A 6 7.28 36.66 2.11
CA LEU A 6 7.43 36.49 0.65
C LEU A 6 6.09 36.59 -0.11
N ASN A 7 4.96 36.35 0.55
CA ASN A 7 3.63 36.33 -0.08
C ASN A 7 2.52 36.89 0.85
N GLY A 8 1.33 37.11 0.31
CA GLY A 8 0.17 37.65 1.04
C GLY A 8 0.18 39.15 1.18
N GLU A 9 -0.81 39.68 1.90
CA GLU A 9 -1.05 41.14 2.07
C GLU A 9 0.12 41.88 2.75
N LYS A 10 0.96 41.16 3.51
CA LYS A 10 2.09 41.72 4.26
C LYS A 10 3.44 41.46 3.56
N LYS A 11 3.45 41.20 2.24
CA LYS A 11 4.68 40.93 1.47
C LYS A 11 5.71 42.05 1.65
N GLY A 12 6.96 41.66 1.89
CA GLY A 12 8.08 42.57 2.07
C GLY A 12 8.29 43.09 3.50
N LYS A 13 7.34 42.83 4.43
CA LYS A 13 7.52 43.21 5.84
C LYS A 13 8.45 42.25 6.54
N THR A 14 9.26 42.80 7.44
CA THR A 14 10.14 42.00 8.33
C THR A 14 9.36 41.54 9.55
N VAL A 15 9.56 40.28 9.93
CA VAL A 15 8.94 39.69 11.11
C VAL A 15 10.00 39.07 11.98
N HIS A 16 9.86 39.24 13.30
CA HIS A 16 10.77 38.65 14.29
C HIS A 16 10.11 37.42 14.92
N PHE A 17 10.86 36.32 15.00
CA PHE A 17 10.42 35.07 15.61
C PHE A 17 11.42 34.61 16.66
N SER A 18 10.91 34.06 17.75
CA SER A 18 11.68 33.21 18.65
C SER A 18 11.62 31.78 18.12
N ASN A 19 12.75 31.10 17.96
CA ASN A 19 12.81 29.70 17.59
C ASN A 19 13.43 28.92 18.74
N GLU A 20 12.59 28.22 19.49
CA GLU A 20 13.03 27.21 20.44
C GLU A 20 13.14 25.88 19.69
N TYR A 21 14.27 25.21 19.77
CA TYR A 21 14.46 23.91 19.15
C TYR A 21 14.95 22.88 20.17
N THR A 22 14.56 21.61 19.94
CA THR A 22 15.04 20.48 20.73
C THR A 22 16.21 19.81 20.04
N TYR A 23 17.07 19.12 20.80
CA TYR A 23 18.23 18.43 20.25
C TYR A 23 17.84 17.39 19.17
N THR A 24 16.71 16.74 19.35
CA THR A 24 16.18 15.74 18.40
C THR A 24 15.45 16.34 17.19
N GLU A 25 15.19 17.64 17.20
CA GLU A 25 14.43 18.39 16.17
C GLU A 25 13.04 17.79 15.76
N MET A 26 12.57 16.79 16.50
CA MET A 26 11.32 16.10 16.16
C MET A 26 10.06 16.95 16.33
N LEU A 27 9.98 17.71 17.44
CA LEU A 27 8.82 18.55 17.76
C LEU A 27 9.09 20.03 17.46
N LYS A 28 10.34 20.48 17.60
CA LYS A 28 10.76 21.86 17.40
C LYS A 28 12.05 21.86 16.57
N GLN A 29 11.91 22.14 15.29
CA GLN A 29 13.02 22.15 14.32
C GLN A 29 13.90 23.39 14.46
N LYS A 30 15.20 23.22 14.21
CA LYS A 30 16.13 24.33 14.09
C LYS A 30 16.09 24.87 12.66
N TYR A 31 15.78 26.16 12.52
CA TYR A 31 15.76 26.83 11.22
C TYR A 31 17.09 27.52 10.94
N HIS A 32 17.48 27.53 9.67
CA HIS A 32 18.71 28.15 9.21
C HIS A 32 18.41 29.37 8.34
N LYS A 33 19.44 30.21 8.14
CA LYS A 33 19.32 31.36 7.25
C LYS A 33 19.12 30.88 5.81
N GLY A 34 18.03 31.32 5.18
CA GLY A 34 17.64 30.91 3.83
C GLY A 34 16.45 29.96 3.79
N ASP A 35 16.07 29.37 4.91
CA ASP A 35 14.91 28.49 4.97
C ASP A 35 13.63 29.26 4.66
N LYS A 36 12.77 28.66 3.83
CA LYS A 36 11.42 29.14 3.57
C LYS A 36 10.46 28.46 4.53
N VAL A 37 9.72 29.23 5.32
CA VAL A 37 8.84 28.71 6.38
C VAL A 37 7.43 29.23 6.23
N PHE A 38 6.46 28.44 6.64
CA PHE A 38 5.09 28.88 6.81
C PHE A 38 4.92 29.58 8.14
N VAL A 39 4.34 30.80 8.11
CA VAL A 39 4.07 31.60 9.29
C VAL A 39 2.57 31.80 9.43
N SER A 40 2.04 31.59 10.64
CA SER A 40 0.65 31.89 10.96
C SER A 40 0.59 32.57 12.33
N GLY A 41 0.03 33.77 12.37
CA GLY A 41 0.05 34.59 13.58
C GLY A 41 1.46 34.99 14.02
N SER A 42 1.84 34.64 15.23
CA SER A 42 3.15 34.95 15.82
C SER A 42 4.17 33.80 15.75
N GLY A 43 3.83 32.67 15.12
CA GLY A 43 4.65 31.46 15.14
C GLY A 43 4.96 30.89 13.76
N ILE A 44 6.10 30.15 13.70
CA ILE A 44 6.48 29.34 12.55
C ILE A 44 5.74 27.99 12.67
N LYS A 45 5.02 27.58 11.61
CA LYS A 45 4.29 26.31 11.56
C LYS A 45 5.08 25.17 10.94
N GLY A 46 6.09 25.47 10.13
CA GLY A 46 6.93 24.45 9.52
C GLY A 46 7.76 24.97 8.34
N VAL A 47 8.67 24.13 7.87
CA VAL A 47 9.49 24.41 6.67
C VAL A 47 8.63 24.22 5.41
N LYS A 48 8.76 25.13 4.46
CA LYS A 48 8.13 25.02 3.16
C LYS A 48 8.93 24.05 2.27
N ARG A 49 8.49 22.80 2.23
CA ARG A 49 9.09 21.74 1.40
C ARG A 49 8.37 21.50 0.08
N ASP A 50 7.35 22.29 -0.24
CA ASP A 50 6.49 22.10 -1.41
C ASP A 50 7.30 22.10 -2.71
N THR A 51 8.31 22.97 -2.83
CA THR A 51 9.12 23.08 -4.06
C THR A 51 9.90 21.79 -4.33
N GLU A 52 10.47 21.19 -3.29
CA GLU A 52 11.23 19.94 -3.40
C GLU A 52 10.31 18.77 -3.73
N LEU A 53 9.17 18.69 -3.06
CA LEU A 53 8.17 17.64 -3.31
C LEU A 53 7.57 17.76 -4.72
N VAL A 54 7.23 18.96 -5.17
CA VAL A 54 6.71 19.20 -6.53
C VAL A 54 7.77 18.89 -7.59
N MET A 55 9.04 19.20 -7.33
CA MET A 55 10.13 18.84 -8.24
C MET A 55 10.29 17.32 -8.35
N LEU A 56 10.29 16.59 -7.24
CA LEU A 56 10.35 15.11 -7.21
C LEU A 56 9.14 14.51 -7.94
N LEU A 57 7.95 15.04 -7.69
CA LEU A 57 6.74 14.60 -8.38
C LEU A 57 6.84 14.86 -9.90
N GLY A 58 7.36 16.02 -10.30
CA GLY A 58 7.60 16.37 -11.70
C GLY A 58 8.58 15.40 -12.38
N ILE A 59 9.67 15.06 -11.70
CA ILE A 59 10.64 14.06 -12.17
C ILE A 59 9.98 12.69 -12.31
N LEU A 60 9.20 12.26 -11.34
CA LEU A 60 8.47 10.98 -11.40
C LEU A 60 7.52 10.93 -12.60
N ILE A 61 6.71 11.98 -12.79
CA ILE A 61 5.78 12.09 -13.94
C ILE A 61 6.54 12.04 -15.25
N PHE A 62 7.62 12.81 -15.38
CA PHE A 62 8.45 12.84 -16.58
C PHE A 62 9.02 11.45 -16.91
N VAL A 63 9.64 10.78 -15.93
CA VAL A 63 10.22 9.45 -16.12
C VAL A 63 9.16 8.41 -16.48
N LEU A 64 7.98 8.46 -15.85
CA LEU A 64 6.88 7.54 -16.16
C LEU A 64 6.36 7.74 -17.60
N VAL A 65 6.25 8.97 -18.05
CA VAL A 65 5.78 9.26 -19.42
C VAL A 65 6.82 8.86 -20.46
N GLU A 66 8.08 9.16 -20.24
CA GLU A 66 9.19 8.79 -21.14
C GLU A 66 9.40 7.28 -21.21
N ALA A 67 9.43 6.60 -20.06
CA ALA A 67 9.71 5.16 -20.02
C ALA A 67 8.52 4.30 -20.47
N ALA A 68 7.30 4.65 -20.12
CA ALA A 68 6.12 3.80 -20.32
C ALA A 68 5.07 4.40 -21.30
N GLY A 69 5.28 5.60 -21.82
CA GLY A 69 4.39 6.24 -22.78
C GLY A 69 2.94 6.30 -22.32
N ARG A 70 2.02 5.77 -23.14
CA ARG A 70 0.59 5.74 -22.81
C ARG A 70 0.27 5.00 -21.50
N LYS A 71 1.01 3.94 -21.18
CA LYS A 71 0.82 3.21 -19.91
C LYS A 71 1.26 4.05 -18.72
N GLY A 72 2.32 4.84 -18.86
CA GLY A 72 2.75 5.79 -17.82
C GLY A 72 1.67 6.84 -17.51
N ILE A 73 1.04 7.40 -18.53
CA ILE A 73 -0.07 8.35 -18.36
C ILE A 73 -1.26 7.67 -17.63
N LEU A 74 -1.63 6.45 -18.04
CA LEU A 74 -2.69 5.70 -17.36
C LEU A 74 -2.35 5.41 -15.89
N THR A 75 -1.09 5.12 -15.60
CA THR A 75 -0.62 4.92 -14.21
C THR A 75 -0.80 6.19 -13.40
N ILE A 76 -0.39 7.36 -13.92
CA ILE A 76 -0.54 8.65 -13.22
C ILE A 76 -2.02 8.94 -12.93
N ILE A 77 -2.89 8.75 -13.92
CA ILE A 77 -4.34 8.95 -13.78
C ILE A 77 -4.91 8.00 -12.71
N THR A 78 -4.54 6.73 -12.77
CA THR A 78 -5.02 5.69 -11.83
C THR A 78 -4.57 6.00 -10.40
N VAL A 79 -3.31 6.38 -10.20
CA VAL A 79 -2.79 6.80 -8.89
C VAL A 79 -3.52 8.04 -8.40
N GLY A 80 -3.74 9.04 -9.25
CA GLY A 80 -4.50 10.25 -8.90
C GLY A 80 -5.94 9.94 -8.47
N ILE A 81 -6.63 9.03 -9.18
CA ILE A 81 -7.97 8.58 -8.81
C ILE A 81 -7.95 7.84 -7.46
N ASN A 82 -6.98 6.95 -7.24
CA ASN A 82 -6.85 6.22 -5.96
C ASN A 82 -6.58 7.17 -4.80
N ILE A 83 -5.73 8.18 -4.97
CA ILE A 83 -5.50 9.23 -3.95
C ILE A 83 -6.79 10.00 -3.67
N MET A 84 -7.57 10.34 -4.71
CA MET A 84 -8.84 11.05 -4.55
C MET A 84 -9.86 10.18 -3.80
N ILE A 85 -9.98 8.90 -4.14
CA ILE A 85 -10.84 7.95 -3.44
C ILE A 85 -10.46 7.89 -1.96
N PHE A 86 -9.17 7.70 -1.67
CA PHE A 86 -8.66 7.66 -0.30
C PHE A 86 -9.04 8.93 0.46
N ALA A 87 -8.74 10.10 -0.10
CA ALA A 87 -9.05 11.39 0.53
C ALA A 87 -10.56 11.56 0.79
N VAL A 88 -11.43 11.24 -0.17
CA VAL A 88 -12.89 11.38 -0.02
C VAL A 88 -13.43 10.47 1.07
N PHE A 89 -12.95 9.22 1.16
CA PHE A 89 -13.42 8.29 2.20
C PHE A 89 -12.94 8.69 3.60
N PHE A 90 -11.67 9.08 3.74
CA PHE A 90 -11.13 9.49 5.04
C PHE A 90 -11.63 10.85 5.52
N LEU A 91 -11.85 11.81 4.62
CA LEU A 91 -12.45 13.10 4.98
C LEU A 91 -13.92 12.99 5.42
N LYS A 92 -14.62 11.92 4.99
CA LYS A 92 -16.01 11.64 5.37
C LYS A 92 -16.14 10.63 6.50
N ALA A 93 -15.05 10.06 6.97
CA ALA A 93 -15.06 9.13 8.10
C ALA A 93 -15.29 9.90 9.39
N ASP A 94 -16.46 9.71 9.99
CA ASP A 94 -16.76 10.18 11.34
C ASP A 94 -16.28 9.17 12.39
N ASN A 95 -16.04 9.62 13.61
CA ASN A 95 -15.60 8.79 14.74
C ASN A 95 -16.51 7.59 15.06
N THR A 96 -17.74 7.60 14.56
CA THR A 96 -18.72 6.50 14.69
C THR A 96 -18.71 5.54 13.50
N SER A 97 -17.88 5.79 12.49
CA SER A 97 -17.86 5.00 11.25
C SER A 97 -17.18 3.65 11.47
N ASN A 98 -17.79 2.58 10.96
CA ASN A 98 -17.14 1.26 10.95
C ASN A 98 -15.97 1.26 9.96
N VAL A 99 -14.75 1.37 10.51
CA VAL A 99 -13.50 1.49 9.74
C VAL A 99 -13.30 0.31 8.80
N VAL A 100 -13.59 -0.91 9.25
CA VAL A 100 -13.47 -2.13 8.42
C VAL A 100 -14.39 -2.07 7.20
N ALA A 101 -15.64 -1.63 7.37
CA ALA A 101 -16.57 -1.51 6.26
C ALA A 101 -16.13 -0.45 5.23
N ILE A 102 -15.55 0.65 5.71
CA ILE A 102 -14.97 1.69 4.86
C ILE A 102 -13.78 1.13 4.09
N CYS A 103 -12.83 0.49 4.77
CA CYS A 103 -11.64 -0.09 4.15
C CYS A 103 -11.98 -1.19 3.16
N ASN A 104 -12.94 -2.05 3.43
CA ASN A 104 -13.42 -3.05 2.48
C ASN A 104 -13.93 -2.40 1.17
N LYS A 105 -14.69 -1.31 1.26
CA LYS A 105 -15.16 -0.58 0.07
C LYS A 105 -13.99 0.06 -0.70
N ILE A 106 -13.05 0.67 0.01
CA ILE A 106 -11.84 1.28 -0.58
C ILE A 106 -11.02 0.22 -1.30
N VAL A 107 -10.75 -0.93 -0.68
CA VAL A 107 -9.96 -2.03 -1.24
C VAL A 107 -10.58 -2.56 -2.54
N ILE A 108 -11.90 -2.80 -2.55
CA ILE A 108 -12.61 -3.23 -3.76
C ILE A 108 -12.49 -2.17 -4.85
N LEU A 109 -12.69 -0.90 -4.51
CA LEU A 109 -12.65 0.20 -5.45
C LEU A 109 -11.24 0.41 -6.00
N PHE A 110 -10.20 0.34 -5.15
CA PHE A 110 -8.80 0.40 -5.56
C PHE A 110 -8.43 -0.75 -6.50
N ALA A 111 -8.84 -1.98 -6.18
CA ALA A 111 -8.61 -3.13 -7.05
C ALA A 111 -9.26 -2.94 -8.44
N ILE A 112 -10.51 -2.49 -8.48
CA ILE A 112 -11.22 -2.24 -9.75
C ILE A 112 -10.53 -1.11 -10.53
N VAL A 113 -10.32 0.05 -9.92
CA VAL A 113 -9.73 1.22 -10.58
C VAL A 113 -8.34 0.91 -11.10
N THR A 114 -7.50 0.26 -10.29
CA THR A 114 -6.12 -0.06 -10.67
C THR A 114 -6.09 -1.11 -11.78
N LEU A 115 -6.79 -2.23 -11.61
CA LEU A 115 -6.73 -3.32 -12.58
C LEU A 115 -7.39 -2.96 -13.90
N VAL A 116 -8.55 -2.32 -13.86
CA VAL A 116 -9.27 -1.91 -15.08
C VAL A 116 -8.58 -0.72 -15.74
N GLY A 117 -8.09 0.24 -14.96
CA GLY A 117 -7.39 1.40 -15.48
C GLY A 117 -6.09 1.05 -16.19
N LEU A 118 -5.28 0.14 -15.64
CA LEU A 118 -3.98 -0.23 -16.22
C LEU A 118 -4.08 -1.29 -17.31
N ASN A 119 -4.96 -2.29 -17.15
CA ASN A 119 -5.03 -3.45 -18.04
C ASN A 119 -6.26 -3.46 -18.95
N GLY A 120 -7.19 -2.51 -18.77
CA GLY A 120 -8.43 -2.45 -19.51
C GLY A 120 -9.45 -3.54 -19.13
N VAL A 121 -10.62 -3.52 -19.76
CA VAL A 121 -11.71 -4.46 -19.52
C VAL A 121 -11.48 -5.75 -20.32
N ASN A 122 -10.67 -6.64 -19.76
CA ASN A 122 -10.29 -7.91 -20.37
C ASN A 122 -10.60 -9.09 -19.42
N LYS A 123 -10.71 -10.30 -19.99
CA LYS A 123 -10.91 -11.51 -19.18
C LYS A 123 -9.77 -11.78 -18.22
N LYS A 124 -8.53 -11.43 -18.59
CA LYS A 124 -7.35 -11.51 -17.71
C LYS A 124 -7.52 -10.59 -16.50
N THR A 125 -8.02 -9.38 -16.74
CA THR A 125 -8.27 -8.37 -15.70
C THR A 125 -9.35 -8.83 -14.71
N TRP A 126 -10.45 -9.38 -15.21
CA TRP A 126 -11.50 -9.93 -14.35
C TRP A 126 -11.06 -11.15 -13.56
N ALA A 127 -10.25 -12.03 -14.18
CA ALA A 127 -9.67 -13.16 -13.48
C ALA A 127 -8.72 -12.71 -12.37
N ALA A 128 -7.85 -11.73 -12.63
CA ALA A 128 -6.96 -11.16 -11.63
C ALA A 128 -7.73 -10.49 -10.50
N LEU A 129 -8.75 -9.68 -10.82
CA LEU A 129 -9.61 -9.00 -9.84
C LEU A 129 -10.29 -10.01 -8.91
N LEU A 130 -10.93 -11.03 -9.49
CA LEU A 130 -11.61 -12.04 -8.69
C LEU A 130 -10.63 -12.84 -7.84
N SER A 131 -9.46 -13.15 -8.37
CA SER A 131 -8.39 -13.83 -7.62
C SER A 131 -7.92 -12.99 -6.43
N THR A 132 -7.66 -11.70 -6.65
CA THR A 132 -7.24 -10.76 -5.60
C THR A 132 -8.28 -10.69 -4.48
N LEU A 133 -9.55 -10.45 -4.83
CA LEU A 133 -10.62 -10.35 -3.84
C LEU A 133 -10.84 -11.67 -3.08
N CYS A 134 -10.75 -12.81 -3.77
CA CYS A 134 -10.86 -14.12 -3.15
C CYS A 134 -9.74 -14.36 -2.13
N VAL A 135 -8.50 -14.02 -2.48
CA VAL A 135 -7.36 -14.18 -1.56
C VAL A 135 -7.46 -13.22 -0.37
N LEU A 136 -7.89 -11.97 -0.58
CA LEU A 136 -8.12 -11.04 0.53
C LEU A 136 -9.13 -11.58 1.54
N VAL A 137 -10.24 -12.15 1.06
CA VAL A 137 -11.21 -12.80 1.95
C VAL A 137 -10.59 -14.00 2.69
N LEU A 138 -9.76 -14.80 2.02
CA LEU A 138 -9.10 -15.95 2.63
C LEU A 138 -8.11 -15.53 3.73
N ILE A 139 -7.29 -14.51 3.49
CA ILE A 139 -6.32 -14.03 4.49
C ILE A 139 -7.02 -13.37 5.68
N MET A 140 -8.12 -12.65 5.46
CA MET A 140 -8.91 -12.10 6.55
C MET A 140 -9.55 -13.20 7.40
N GLY A 141 -10.15 -14.20 6.77
CA GLY A 141 -10.70 -15.34 7.50
C GLY A 141 -9.62 -16.12 8.28
N MET A 142 -8.41 -16.24 7.72
CA MET A 142 -7.28 -16.84 8.44
C MET A 142 -6.85 -15.97 9.63
N PHE A 143 -6.75 -14.66 9.42
CA PHE A 143 -6.37 -13.71 10.45
C PHE A 143 -7.38 -13.73 11.62
N ASP A 144 -8.69 -13.72 11.33
CA ASP A 144 -9.75 -13.87 12.34
C ASP A 144 -9.64 -15.16 13.12
N LEU A 145 -9.28 -16.28 12.46
CA LEU A 145 -9.04 -17.55 13.12
C LEU A 145 -7.83 -17.50 14.06
N VAL A 146 -6.76 -16.83 13.63
CA VAL A 146 -5.54 -16.66 14.45
C VAL A 146 -5.85 -15.82 15.68
N ILE A 147 -6.47 -14.66 15.53
CA ILE A 147 -6.81 -13.77 16.66
C ILE A 147 -7.70 -14.48 17.68
N ARG A 148 -8.68 -15.27 17.24
CA ARG A 148 -9.56 -16.00 18.17
C ARG A 148 -8.86 -17.06 19.00
N HIS A 149 -7.70 -17.56 18.57
CA HIS A 149 -6.96 -18.64 19.23
C HIS A 149 -5.70 -18.16 19.97
N VAL A 150 -5.25 -16.97 19.69
CA VAL A 150 -4.11 -16.31 20.35
C VAL A 150 -4.66 -15.39 21.42
N GLN A 151 -3.96 -15.28 22.57
CA GLN A 151 -4.25 -14.22 23.54
C GLN A 151 -4.20 -12.86 22.83
N GLU A 152 -5.05 -11.93 23.25
CA GLU A 152 -5.17 -10.59 22.68
C GLU A 152 -3.82 -9.99 22.30
N LEU A 153 -3.69 -9.54 21.06
CA LEU A 153 -2.50 -8.84 20.60
C LEU A 153 -2.37 -7.55 21.42
N ASP A 154 -1.19 -7.31 21.98
CA ASP A 154 -0.93 -6.09 22.74
C ASP A 154 -0.67 -4.92 21.76
N TYR A 155 -1.70 -4.14 21.50
CA TYR A 155 -1.63 -2.92 20.67
C TYR A 155 -1.12 -1.69 21.41
N SER A 156 -0.88 -1.77 22.73
CA SER A 156 -0.45 -0.64 23.56
C SER A 156 0.86 0.00 23.11
N THR A 157 1.65 -0.76 22.35
CA THR A 157 2.93 -0.33 21.80
C THR A 157 2.85 0.30 20.41
N MET A 158 1.73 0.16 19.74
CA MET A 158 1.47 0.81 18.45
C MET A 158 0.95 2.22 18.71
N GLU A 159 1.73 3.23 18.34
CA GLU A 159 1.56 4.64 18.70
C GLU A 159 0.17 5.21 18.42
N TYR A 160 -0.56 4.64 17.45
CA TYR A 160 -1.88 5.11 17.04
C TYR A 160 -3.01 4.13 17.41
N LEU A 161 -2.75 2.84 17.46
CA LEU A 161 -3.76 1.82 17.73
C LEU A 161 -4.16 1.74 19.19
N GLY A 162 -3.24 1.98 20.12
CA GLY A 162 -3.51 1.97 21.57
C GLY A 162 -4.42 3.09 22.07
N SER A 163 -4.73 4.09 21.23
CA SER A 163 -5.62 5.21 21.56
C SER A 163 -7.00 5.14 20.90
N ILE A 164 -7.30 4.04 20.19
CA ILE A 164 -8.54 3.85 19.42
C ILE A 164 -9.44 2.84 20.12
N ASP A 165 -10.75 3.07 20.08
CA ASP A 165 -11.75 2.21 20.77
C ASP A 165 -11.76 0.76 20.24
N ASN A 166 -11.43 0.54 18.96
CA ASN A 166 -11.37 -0.78 18.31
C ASN A 166 -10.05 -0.98 17.55
N PRO A 167 -8.95 -1.33 18.24
CA PRO A 167 -7.65 -1.52 17.61
C PRO A 167 -7.62 -2.69 16.63
N ASP A 168 -8.36 -3.77 16.89
CA ASP A 168 -8.48 -4.93 15.99
C ASP A 168 -9.02 -4.53 14.61
N ASP A 169 -10.06 -3.73 14.55
CA ASP A 169 -10.67 -3.25 13.30
C ASP A 169 -9.67 -2.42 12.48
N MET A 170 -8.86 -1.63 13.15
CA MET A 170 -7.85 -0.81 12.50
C MET A 170 -6.72 -1.67 11.95
N PHE A 171 -6.27 -2.66 12.71
CA PHE A 171 -5.24 -3.61 12.28
C PHE A 171 -5.71 -4.47 11.10
N HIS A 172 -6.98 -4.91 11.09
CA HIS A 172 -7.61 -5.54 9.93
C HIS A 172 -7.55 -4.64 8.68
N ALA A 173 -7.89 -3.38 8.84
CA ALA A 173 -7.86 -2.40 7.75
C ALA A 173 -6.44 -2.20 7.19
N GLU A 174 -5.44 -2.16 8.05
CA GLU A 174 -4.02 -2.10 7.65
C GLU A 174 -3.60 -3.30 6.82
N ILE A 175 -3.88 -4.52 7.29
CA ILE A 175 -3.54 -5.77 6.57
C ILE A 175 -4.24 -5.81 5.20
N LEU A 176 -5.50 -5.39 5.13
CA LEU A 176 -6.25 -5.35 3.87
C LEU A 176 -5.63 -4.39 2.84
N LEU A 177 -5.27 -3.18 3.28
CA LEU A 177 -4.72 -2.17 2.38
C LEU A 177 -3.29 -2.48 1.96
N SER A 178 -2.45 -2.91 2.89
CA SER A 178 -1.04 -3.22 2.61
C SER A 178 -0.91 -4.51 1.78
N GLY A 179 -1.67 -5.55 2.11
CA GLY A 179 -1.69 -6.82 1.37
C GLY A 179 -2.26 -6.71 -0.04
N LEU A 180 -3.20 -5.77 -0.27
CA LEU A 180 -3.84 -5.60 -1.58
C LEU A 180 -2.84 -5.45 -2.72
N GLY A 181 -1.83 -4.59 -2.56
CA GLY A 181 -0.85 -4.30 -3.61
C GLY A 181 -0.08 -5.54 -4.04
N ALA A 182 0.55 -6.23 -3.09
CA ALA A 182 1.37 -7.40 -3.36
C ALA A 182 0.56 -8.58 -3.95
N ILE A 183 -0.64 -8.84 -3.40
CA ILE A 183 -1.54 -9.88 -3.89
C ILE A 183 -2.00 -9.56 -5.31
N MET A 184 -2.34 -8.30 -5.59
CA MET A 184 -2.81 -7.85 -6.89
C MET A 184 -1.74 -8.01 -7.96
N ASP A 185 -0.49 -7.67 -7.67
CA ASP A 185 0.63 -7.77 -8.62
C ASP A 185 0.89 -9.23 -9.01
N VAL A 186 0.89 -10.15 -8.04
CA VAL A 186 1.05 -11.58 -8.31
C VAL A 186 -0.13 -12.13 -9.12
N ALA A 187 -1.37 -11.75 -8.77
CA ALA A 187 -2.56 -12.18 -9.50
C ALA A 187 -2.55 -11.70 -10.95
N VAL A 188 -2.17 -10.45 -11.21
CA VAL A 188 -2.04 -9.87 -12.55
C VAL A 188 -0.96 -10.59 -13.37
N ALA A 189 0.21 -10.81 -12.78
CA ALA A 189 1.32 -11.46 -13.45
C ALA A 189 0.95 -12.89 -13.89
N ILE A 190 0.33 -13.67 -13.00
CA ILE A 190 -0.16 -15.01 -13.30
C ILE A 190 -1.26 -14.98 -14.37
N ALA A 191 -2.26 -14.10 -14.24
CA ALA A 191 -3.36 -13.99 -15.19
C ALA A 191 -2.86 -13.54 -16.59
N ALA A 192 -1.90 -12.65 -16.65
CA ALA A 192 -1.28 -12.21 -17.90
C ALA A 192 -0.52 -13.35 -18.59
N ALA A 193 0.34 -14.04 -17.83
CA ALA A 193 1.16 -15.12 -18.34
C ALA A 193 0.34 -16.33 -18.82
N LEU A 194 -0.61 -16.79 -18.00
CA LEU A 194 -1.50 -17.90 -18.38
C LEU A 194 -2.39 -17.52 -19.56
N GLY A 195 -2.86 -16.28 -19.61
CA GLY A 195 -3.64 -15.80 -20.74
C GLY A 195 -2.84 -15.75 -22.04
N GLU A 196 -1.53 -15.52 -21.99
CA GLU A 196 -0.68 -15.58 -23.18
C GLU A 196 -0.41 -17.02 -23.61
N ILE A 197 -0.19 -17.94 -22.67
CA ILE A 197 -0.04 -19.38 -22.96
C ILE A 197 -1.28 -19.93 -23.67
N VAL A 198 -2.49 -19.62 -23.16
CA VAL A 198 -3.75 -20.08 -23.78
C VAL A 198 -3.97 -19.45 -25.16
N LYS A 199 -3.49 -18.23 -25.38
CA LYS A 199 -3.59 -17.58 -26.71
C LYS A 199 -2.67 -18.25 -27.73
N GLN A 200 -1.46 -18.65 -27.33
CA GLN A 200 -0.50 -19.32 -28.19
C GLN A 200 -0.83 -20.82 -28.42
N LYS A 201 -1.31 -21.49 -27.33
CA LYS A 201 -1.69 -22.92 -27.38
C LYS A 201 -3.12 -23.09 -26.82
N PRO A 202 -4.16 -22.98 -27.66
CA PRO A 202 -5.55 -23.08 -27.21
C PRO A 202 -5.94 -24.45 -26.63
N ASP A 203 -5.25 -25.50 -27.03
CA ASP A 203 -5.51 -26.90 -26.61
C ASP A 203 -4.73 -27.30 -25.34
N VAL A 204 -4.03 -26.34 -24.69
CA VAL A 204 -3.28 -26.59 -23.46
C VAL A 204 -4.17 -27.22 -22.39
N THR A 205 -3.68 -28.26 -21.72
CA THR A 205 -4.42 -28.94 -20.66
C THR A 205 -4.44 -28.10 -19.36
N PHE A 206 -5.38 -28.41 -18.47
CA PHE A 206 -5.43 -27.76 -17.14
C PHE A 206 -4.14 -27.99 -16.36
N LEU A 207 -3.60 -29.23 -16.43
CA LEU A 207 -2.39 -29.60 -15.70
C LEU A 207 -1.15 -28.87 -16.20
N GLU A 208 -1.04 -28.69 -17.54
CA GLU A 208 0.06 -27.89 -18.14
C GLU A 208 -0.03 -26.43 -17.70
N LEU A 209 -1.24 -25.84 -17.73
CA LEU A 209 -1.44 -24.47 -17.25
C LEU A 209 -1.10 -24.34 -15.76
N PHE A 210 -1.53 -25.31 -14.93
CA PHE A 210 -1.23 -25.30 -13.52
C PHE A 210 0.28 -25.39 -13.25
N LYS A 211 0.99 -26.29 -13.93
CA LYS A 211 2.45 -26.41 -13.81
C LYS A 211 3.18 -25.14 -14.25
N SER A 212 2.76 -24.53 -15.36
CA SER A 212 3.35 -23.29 -15.86
C SER A 212 3.08 -22.12 -14.92
N GLY A 213 1.84 -21.96 -14.48
CA GLY A 213 1.45 -20.90 -13.54
C GLY A 213 2.16 -21.02 -12.20
N ARG A 214 2.34 -22.24 -11.69
CA ARG A 214 3.09 -22.50 -10.46
C ARG A 214 4.55 -22.10 -10.58
N LYS A 215 5.20 -22.43 -11.71
CA LYS A 215 6.59 -22.03 -11.95
C LYS A 215 6.74 -20.51 -11.96
N ILE A 216 5.87 -19.81 -12.70
CA ILE A 216 5.84 -18.34 -12.74
C ILE A 216 5.58 -17.76 -11.36
N GLY A 217 4.61 -18.32 -10.63
CA GLY A 217 4.27 -17.86 -9.28
C GLY A 217 5.43 -18.01 -8.29
N TYR A 218 6.21 -19.09 -8.37
CA TYR A 218 7.37 -19.29 -7.52
C TYR A 218 8.50 -18.28 -7.79
N ASP A 219 8.71 -17.93 -9.06
CA ASP A 219 9.72 -16.93 -9.44
C ASP A 219 9.38 -15.54 -8.88
N ILE A 220 8.08 -15.19 -8.82
CA ILE A 220 7.61 -13.90 -8.31
C ILE A 220 7.50 -13.89 -6.78
N MET A 221 7.03 -14.97 -6.18
CA MET A 221 6.76 -15.09 -4.74
C MET A 221 7.97 -14.71 -3.90
N GLY A 222 9.16 -15.25 -4.23
CA GLY A 222 10.37 -15.00 -3.48
C GLY A 222 10.75 -13.53 -3.44
N THR A 223 10.64 -12.83 -4.56
CA THR A 223 10.93 -11.39 -4.65
C THR A 223 9.89 -10.57 -3.89
N MET A 224 8.61 -10.90 -3.99
CA MET A 224 7.54 -10.17 -3.30
C MET A 224 7.61 -10.30 -1.78
N ILE A 225 7.88 -11.50 -1.25
CA ILE A 225 8.07 -11.70 0.20
C ILE A 225 9.28 -10.92 0.70
N ASN A 226 10.39 -10.87 -0.06
CA ASN A 226 11.54 -10.06 0.31
C ASN A 226 11.24 -8.55 0.28
N VAL A 227 10.45 -8.06 -0.69
CA VAL A 227 10.01 -6.67 -0.72
C VAL A 227 9.19 -6.35 0.55
N LEU A 228 8.24 -7.20 0.93
CA LEU A 228 7.49 -7.04 2.18
C LEU A 228 8.41 -7.01 3.40
N LEU A 229 9.41 -7.90 3.46
CA LEU A 229 10.38 -7.93 4.54
C LEU A 229 11.17 -6.61 4.63
N PHE A 230 11.61 -6.07 3.50
CA PHE A 230 12.35 -4.81 3.48
C PHE A 230 11.47 -3.62 3.87
N VAL A 231 10.21 -3.58 3.43
CA VAL A 231 9.25 -2.55 3.84
C VAL A 231 8.99 -2.62 5.34
N PHE A 232 8.71 -3.81 5.86
CA PHE A 232 8.59 -4.08 7.29
C PHE A 232 9.82 -3.63 8.08
N GLY A 233 11.01 -4.08 7.68
CA GLY A 233 12.26 -3.74 8.36
C GLY A 233 12.57 -2.24 8.32
N SER A 234 12.35 -1.59 7.18
CA SER A 234 12.60 -0.14 7.03
C SER A 234 11.69 0.69 7.93
N GLY A 235 10.44 0.27 8.13
CA GLY A 235 9.50 0.93 9.05
C GLY A 235 9.92 0.83 10.52
N LEU A 236 10.56 -0.26 10.91
CA LEU A 236 11.03 -0.47 12.29
C LEU A 236 12.31 0.27 12.65
N ILE A 237 13.20 0.55 11.68
CA ILE A 237 14.49 1.19 11.94
C ILE A 237 14.36 2.50 12.73
N PRO A 238 13.52 3.48 12.33
CA PRO A 238 13.37 4.72 13.09
C PRO A 238 12.88 4.49 14.51
N THR A 239 11.89 3.61 14.68
CA THR A 239 11.34 3.25 15.99
C THR A 239 12.42 2.67 16.90
N PHE A 240 13.25 1.76 16.41
CA PHE A 240 14.33 1.16 17.17
C PHE A 240 15.38 2.21 17.58
N LEU A 241 15.83 3.04 16.65
CA LEU A 241 16.84 4.06 16.91
C LEU A 241 16.37 5.06 17.97
N ILE A 242 15.12 5.55 17.86
CA ILE A 242 14.56 6.50 18.82
C ILE A 242 14.43 5.87 20.20
N ARG A 243 13.92 4.63 20.29
CA ARG A 243 13.74 3.94 21.57
C ARG A 243 15.06 3.57 22.22
N MET A 244 16.06 3.11 21.46
CA MET A 244 17.40 2.85 21.96
C MET A 244 18.08 4.14 22.46
N ASN A 245 17.86 5.26 21.79
CA ASN A 245 18.39 6.57 22.24
C ASN A 245 17.72 7.08 23.53
N ASN A 246 16.57 6.53 23.89
CA ASN A 246 15.88 6.76 25.17
C ASN A 246 16.19 5.67 26.23
N ASP A 247 17.35 5.03 26.14
CA ASP A 247 17.86 4.01 27.06
C ASP A 247 16.98 2.74 27.19
N ILE A 248 16.06 2.49 26.24
CA ILE A 248 15.27 1.27 26.22
C ILE A 248 16.13 0.14 25.65
N ARG A 249 16.22 -0.98 26.38
CA ARG A 249 17.00 -2.14 25.97
C ARG A 249 16.45 -2.73 24.66
N PHE A 250 17.33 -3.07 23.72
CA PHE A 250 16.99 -3.68 22.44
C PHE A 250 16.01 -4.87 22.57
N VAL A 251 16.27 -5.77 23.53
CA VAL A 251 15.40 -6.94 23.77
C VAL A 251 13.97 -6.52 24.15
N THR A 252 13.81 -5.45 24.91
CA THR A 252 12.51 -4.89 25.27
C THR A 252 11.79 -4.34 24.04
N ILE A 253 12.51 -3.61 23.18
CA ILE A 253 11.95 -3.07 21.92
C ILE A 253 11.46 -4.23 21.03
N VAL A 254 12.28 -5.26 20.84
CA VAL A 254 11.93 -6.44 20.06
C VAL A 254 10.66 -7.11 20.59
N LYS A 255 10.57 -7.31 21.90
CA LYS A 255 9.40 -7.96 22.51
C LYS A 255 8.11 -7.18 22.38
N LEU A 256 8.19 -5.85 22.38
CA LEU A 256 7.02 -4.99 22.36
C LEU A 256 6.56 -4.64 20.93
N TYR A 257 7.47 -4.33 20.01
CA TYR A 257 7.12 -3.76 18.70
C TYR A 257 7.12 -4.75 17.55
N ILE A 258 7.90 -5.86 17.67
CA ILE A 258 7.95 -6.83 16.57
C ILE A 258 6.70 -7.70 16.45
N PRO A 259 6.01 -8.17 17.50
CA PRO A 259 4.96 -9.19 17.36
C PRO A 259 3.83 -8.78 16.42
N CYS A 260 3.27 -7.58 16.55
CA CYS A 260 2.19 -7.09 15.70
C CYS A 260 2.64 -6.93 14.25
N GLU A 261 3.77 -6.26 14.04
CA GLU A 261 4.33 -6.04 12.71
C GLU A 261 4.75 -7.34 12.02
N LEU A 262 5.29 -8.30 12.79
CA LEU A 262 5.62 -9.63 12.28
C LEU A 262 4.35 -10.42 11.91
N CYS A 263 3.28 -10.31 12.71
CA CYS A 263 2.00 -10.91 12.40
C CYS A 263 1.47 -10.40 11.05
N ARG A 264 1.49 -9.07 10.83
CA ARG A 264 1.11 -8.45 9.56
C ARG A 264 1.94 -9.00 8.40
N PHE A 265 3.26 -8.97 8.52
CA PHE A 265 4.18 -9.50 7.51
C PHE A 265 3.91 -10.98 7.16
N LEU A 266 3.65 -11.82 8.17
CA LEU A 266 3.37 -13.23 7.96
C LEU A 266 2.04 -13.46 7.26
N VAL A 267 0.98 -12.74 7.66
CA VAL A 267 -0.35 -12.84 7.03
C VAL A 267 -0.29 -12.42 5.57
N GLU A 268 0.36 -11.30 5.27
CA GLU A 268 0.55 -10.83 3.89
C GLU A 268 1.38 -11.80 3.06
N SER A 269 2.45 -12.35 3.63
CA SER A 269 3.29 -13.36 2.96
C SER A 269 2.51 -14.64 2.62
N ILE A 270 1.66 -15.12 3.53
CA ILE A 270 0.77 -16.25 3.27
C ILE A 270 -0.23 -15.87 2.16
N GLY A 271 -0.73 -14.65 2.15
CA GLY A 271 -1.58 -14.13 1.08
C GLY A 271 -0.92 -14.22 -0.29
N ILE A 272 0.35 -13.82 -0.41
CA ILE A 272 1.13 -13.96 -1.65
C ILE A 272 1.22 -15.42 -2.09
N VAL A 273 1.52 -16.33 -1.16
CA VAL A 273 1.62 -17.77 -1.46
C VAL A 273 0.27 -18.32 -1.94
N TRP A 274 -0.83 -17.99 -1.28
CA TRP A 274 -2.17 -18.42 -1.66
C TRP A 274 -2.65 -17.81 -2.97
N THR A 275 -2.16 -16.64 -3.32
CA THR A 275 -2.48 -16.00 -4.60
C THR A 275 -2.10 -16.89 -5.79
N ILE A 276 -1.03 -17.68 -5.68
CA ILE A 276 -0.56 -18.52 -6.77
C ILE A 276 -1.63 -19.56 -7.16
N PRO A 277 -2.03 -20.51 -6.29
CA PRO A 277 -3.01 -21.53 -6.66
C PRO A 277 -4.37 -20.94 -7.01
N VAL A 278 -4.83 -19.92 -6.27
CA VAL A 278 -6.13 -19.27 -6.49
C VAL A 278 -6.17 -18.59 -7.86
N SER A 279 -5.13 -17.81 -8.21
CA SER A 279 -5.06 -17.13 -9.50
C SER A 279 -4.94 -18.09 -10.67
N ILE A 280 -4.17 -19.18 -10.53
CA ILE A 280 -4.07 -20.20 -11.56
C ILE A 280 -5.43 -20.84 -11.80
N PHE A 281 -6.13 -21.23 -10.74
CA PHE A 281 -7.43 -21.87 -10.83
C PHE A 281 -8.47 -20.97 -11.49
N ILE A 282 -8.64 -19.76 -10.99
CA ILE A 282 -9.61 -18.78 -11.49
C ILE A 282 -9.29 -18.40 -12.94
N THR A 283 -8.03 -18.07 -13.25
CA THR A 283 -7.62 -17.68 -14.59
C THR A 283 -7.84 -18.81 -15.59
N THR A 284 -7.51 -20.05 -15.21
CA THR A 284 -7.72 -21.21 -16.08
C THR A 284 -9.21 -21.40 -16.42
N ILE A 285 -10.11 -21.24 -15.46
CA ILE A 285 -11.55 -21.31 -15.70
C ILE A 285 -12.00 -20.22 -16.68
N PHE A 286 -11.62 -18.96 -16.43
CA PHE A 286 -11.99 -17.83 -17.30
C PHE A 286 -11.50 -17.99 -18.73
N MET A 287 -10.26 -18.50 -18.90
CA MET A 287 -9.67 -18.67 -20.22
C MET A 287 -10.28 -19.86 -20.98
N LYS A 288 -10.48 -21.02 -20.33
CA LYS A 288 -11.08 -22.21 -20.97
C LYS A 288 -12.55 -22.02 -21.34
N LEU A 289 -13.34 -21.34 -20.52
CA LEU A 289 -14.71 -20.96 -20.88
C LEU A 289 -14.74 -20.10 -22.15
N SER A 290 -13.70 -19.26 -22.33
CA SER A 290 -13.56 -18.43 -23.51
C SER A 290 -13.27 -19.21 -24.80
N VAL A 291 -12.37 -20.19 -24.73
CA VAL A 291 -12.02 -21.05 -25.88
C VAL A 291 -13.24 -21.87 -26.33
N LYS A 292 -13.97 -22.45 -25.36
CA LYS A 292 -15.21 -23.21 -25.63
C LYS A 292 -16.30 -22.37 -26.29
N LYS A 293 -16.42 -21.10 -25.93
CA LYS A 293 -17.40 -20.18 -26.54
C LYS A 293 -17.03 -19.80 -27.98
N ARG A 294 -15.73 -19.62 -28.27
CA ARG A 294 -15.25 -19.38 -29.65
C ARG A 294 -15.48 -20.57 -30.57
N ARG A 295 -15.24 -21.80 -30.08
CA ARG A 295 -15.49 -23.04 -30.89
C ARG A 295 -16.96 -23.30 -31.18
N LYS A 296 -17.91 -22.72 -30.41
CA LYS A 296 -19.35 -22.86 -30.65
C LYS A 296 -19.92 -21.78 -31.58
N SER A 297 -19.17 -20.72 -31.87
CA SER A 297 -19.58 -19.60 -32.73
C SER A 297 -18.89 -19.63 -34.12
N CYS A 298 -18.03 -20.58 -34.36
CA CYS A 298 -17.56 -21.02 -35.70
C CYS A 298 -18.23 -22.34 -36.09
#